data_7f2553039b7e78a1034dd6d08e1b0265
#
_entry.id   7f2553039b7e78a1034dd6d08e1b0265
#
_cell.length_a   1.000
_cell.length_b   1.000
_cell.length_c   1.000
_cell.angle_alpha   90.00
_cell.angle_beta   90.00
_cell.angle_gamma   90.00
#
_symmetry.space_group_name_H-M   'P 1'
#
loop_
_entity.id
_entity.type
_entity.pdbx_description
1 polymer ?
#
loop_
_entity_poly.entity_id
_entity_poly.type
_entity_poly.pdbx_seq_one_letter_code
_entity_poly.pdbx_strand_id
1 'polypeptide(L)'
;MIKKLLCITALAVTNSFAFAAQDFAECRQFFANGEIPAIDHKQELSTRALCFSNFAVLHSGKSHTPLYVAEKLNRDSVIAAKDNERTNRFFADARLPQKERAELGDYKDSGYDRGHMAPAGDMDTAEGMAQSFSLANIVPQAPQNNRKAWASIEKATRKYVTRASGDVYVITGPVFDSNVETIGSNKVWVPKYLFKLVYDKSANKAWAHWIENADAAKIGKPISYAELVQRTGMDFIPALIN
;
A
#
# COMPACT_ATOMS: atom_id res chain seq x y z
N MET A 1 41.82 -40.99 48.40
CA MET A 1 41.68 -39.60 47.94
C MET A 1 40.88 -39.62 46.63
N ILE A 2 39.58 -39.30 46.70
CA ILE A 2 38.66 -39.34 45.55
C ILE A 2 38.53 -37.88 45.11
N LYS A 3 39.02 -37.57 43.88
CA LYS A 3 38.83 -36.26 43.23
C LYS A 3 37.42 -36.19 42.60
N LYS A 4 36.55 -35.34 43.15
CA LYS A 4 35.27 -35.02 42.54
C LYS A 4 35.50 -34.05 41.37
N LEU A 5 35.14 -34.52 40.17
CA LEU A 5 35.13 -33.72 38.93
C LEU A 5 33.81 -32.97 38.88
N LEU A 6 33.86 -31.63 38.94
CA LEU A 6 32.70 -30.78 38.83
C LEU A 6 32.47 -30.49 37.34
N CYS A 7 31.40 -31.07 36.74
CA CYS A 7 30.97 -30.71 35.39
C CYS A 7 30.11 -29.45 35.48
N ILE A 8 30.62 -28.33 34.96
CA ILE A 8 29.86 -27.10 34.77
C ILE A 8 29.23 -27.17 33.38
N THR A 9 27.92 -27.44 33.33
CA THR A 9 27.14 -27.35 32.10
C THR A 9 26.77 -25.88 31.87
N ALA A 10 27.41 -25.25 30.88
CA ALA A 10 27.04 -23.91 30.43
C ALA A 10 25.74 -23.99 29.62
N LEU A 11 24.67 -23.46 30.18
CA LEU A 11 23.38 -23.27 29.45
C LEU A 11 23.56 -22.10 28.46
N ALA A 12 23.72 -22.39 27.18
CA ALA A 12 23.65 -21.36 26.13
C ALA A 12 22.21 -20.91 25.95
N VAL A 13 21.87 -19.72 26.49
CA VAL A 13 20.59 -19.06 26.22
C VAL A 13 20.68 -18.48 24.80
N THR A 14 20.12 -19.19 23.83
CA THR A 14 19.90 -18.63 22.49
C THR A 14 18.73 -17.66 22.56
N ASN A 15 19.01 -16.35 22.61
CA ASN A 15 18.03 -15.32 22.38
C ASN A 15 17.58 -15.39 20.91
N SER A 16 16.52 -16.15 20.63
CA SER A 16 15.78 -16.05 19.40
C SER A 16 15.03 -14.70 19.43
N PHE A 17 15.57 -13.68 18.78
CA PHE A 17 14.79 -12.51 18.43
C PHE A 17 13.72 -12.98 17.44
N ALA A 18 12.55 -13.34 17.95
CA ALA A 18 11.36 -13.42 17.13
C ALA A 18 11.10 -11.99 16.62
N PHE A 19 11.42 -11.73 15.36
CA PHE A 19 10.84 -10.60 14.67
C PHE A 19 9.33 -10.84 14.66
N ALA A 20 8.62 -10.20 15.60
CA ALA A 20 7.17 -10.14 15.56
C ALA A 20 6.83 -9.59 14.17
N ALA A 21 6.04 -10.34 13.39
CA ALA A 21 5.48 -9.82 12.16
C ALA A 21 4.81 -8.50 12.55
N GLN A 22 5.35 -7.37 12.07
CA GLN A 22 4.76 -6.07 12.27
C GLN A 22 3.36 -6.16 11.68
N ASP A 23 2.36 -6.24 12.54
CA ASP A 23 0.97 -6.12 12.15
C ASP A 23 0.59 -4.62 12.18
N PHE A 24 -0.56 -4.28 11.63
CA PHE A 24 -1.07 -2.89 11.62
C PHE A 24 -1.66 -2.47 12.98
N ALA A 25 -1.09 -2.91 14.12
CA ALA A 25 -1.65 -2.66 15.45
C ALA A 25 -1.89 -1.18 15.72
N GLU A 26 -0.97 -0.32 15.24
CA GLU A 26 -1.01 1.14 15.46
C GLU A 26 -1.87 1.89 14.44
N CYS A 27 -2.35 1.23 13.38
CA CYS A 27 -3.09 1.91 12.29
C CYS A 27 -4.28 1.12 11.77
N ARG A 28 -4.91 0.30 12.61
CA ARG A 28 -6.13 -0.46 12.27
C ARG A 28 -7.31 0.41 11.85
N GLN A 29 -7.31 1.68 12.22
CA GLN A 29 -8.35 2.64 11.83
C GLN A 29 -8.46 2.85 10.32
N PHE A 30 -7.44 2.52 9.53
CA PHE A 30 -7.48 2.61 8.07
C PHE A 30 -8.17 1.42 7.40
N PHE A 31 -8.52 0.40 8.17
CA PHE A 31 -9.24 -0.78 7.69
C PHE A 31 -10.68 -0.78 8.20
N ALA A 32 -11.62 -1.18 7.34
CA ALA A 32 -13.03 -1.28 7.73
C ALA A 32 -13.17 -2.25 8.91
N ASN A 33 -13.86 -1.82 9.97
CA ASN A 33 -13.99 -2.56 11.24
C ASN A 33 -12.65 -2.90 11.93
N GLY A 34 -11.52 -2.36 11.50
CA GLY A 34 -10.19 -2.75 11.95
C GLY A 34 -9.73 -4.11 11.42
N GLU A 35 -10.41 -4.67 10.43
CA GLU A 35 -10.12 -5.98 9.83
C GLU A 35 -9.04 -5.85 8.76
N ILE A 36 -7.90 -6.48 9.01
CA ILE A 36 -6.75 -6.43 8.10
C ILE A 36 -6.94 -7.47 6.99
N PRO A 37 -6.76 -7.09 5.69
CA PRO A 37 -6.82 -8.03 4.59
C PRO A 37 -5.92 -9.25 4.77
N ALA A 38 -6.47 -10.43 4.54
CA ALA A 38 -5.70 -11.66 4.51
C ALA A 38 -4.99 -11.78 3.16
N ILE A 39 -3.71 -12.11 3.19
CA ILE A 39 -2.91 -12.42 2.01
C ILE A 39 -2.22 -13.76 2.23
N ASP A 40 -2.39 -14.65 1.28
CA ASP A 40 -1.63 -15.89 1.23
C ASP A 40 -0.16 -15.61 0.85
N HIS A 41 0.73 -16.50 1.27
CA HIS A 41 2.18 -16.44 0.92
C HIS A 41 2.94 -15.18 1.37
N LYS A 42 2.54 -14.55 2.49
CA LYS A 42 3.23 -13.36 3.06
C LYS A 42 4.75 -13.55 3.22
N GLN A 43 5.18 -14.73 3.61
CA GLN A 43 6.61 -15.02 3.83
C GLN A 43 7.41 -14.99 2.53
N GLU A 44 6.84 -15.51 1.43
CA GLU A 44 7.48 -15.51 0.11
C GLU A 44 7.66 -14.11 -0.46
N LEU A 45 6.81 -13.17 -0.03
CA LEU A 45 6.82 -11.77 -0.47
C LEU A 45 7.65 -10.86 0.45
N SER A 46 8.20 -11.36 1.55
CA SER A 46 8.92 -10.57 2.57
C SER A 46 8.11 -9.34 3.01
N THR A 47 6.85 -9.57 3.43
CA THR A 47 5.92 -8.49 3.73
C THR A 47 6.26 -7.72 5.00
N ARG A 48 6.03 -6.41 4.99
CA ARG A 48 6.18 -5.50 6.12
C ARG A 48 5.00 -4.54 6.20
N ALA A 49 4.38 -4.47 7.38
CA ALA A 49 3.34 -3.50 7.67
C ALA A 49 3.98 -2.17 8.09
N LEU A 50 3.57 -1.08 7.46
CA LEU A 50 4.02 0.27 7.78
C LEU A 50 2.80 1.14 8.07
N CYS A 51 2.80 1.78 9.23
CA CYS A 51 1.80 2.78 9.60
C CYS A 51 2.33 4.19 9.30
N PHE A 52 1.47 5.02 8.73
CA PHE A 52 1.67 6.44 8.47
C PHE A 52 0.52 7.23 9.09
N SER A 53 0.63 8.55 9.15
CA SER A 53 -0.39 9.39 9.81
C SER A 53 -1.76 9.31 9.14
N ASN A 54 -1.82 9.15 7.80
CA ASN A 54 -3.06 9.16 7.02
C ASN A 54 -3.35 7.85 6.27
N PHE A 55 -2.44 6.88 6.31
CA PHE A 55 -2.59 5.62 5.56
C PHE A 55 -1.74 4.50 6.15
N ALA A 56 -2.03 3.29 5.73
CA ALA A 56 -1.26 2.08 6.07
C ALA A 56 -0.78 1.39 4.79
N VAL A 57 0.42 0.83 4.82
CA VAL A 57 1.03 0.15 3.67
C VAL A 57 1.39 -1.28 4.04
N LEU A 58 0.94 -2.26 3.27
CA LEU A 58 1.58 -3.57 3.26
C LEU A 58 2.61 -3.58 2.15
N HIS A 59 3.87 -3.48 2.53
CA HIS A 59 5.00 -3.48 1.61
C HIS A 59 5.49 -4.90 1.31
N SER A 60 5.98 -5.14 0.10
CA SER A 60 6.68 -6.35 -0.29
C SER A 60 8.15 -6.07 -0.53
N GLY A 61 9.01 -6.72 0.25
CA GLY A 61 10.46 -6.68 0.04
C GLY A 61 10.92 -7.42 -1.22
N LYS A 62 10.07 -8.24 -1.82
CA LYS A 62 10.35 -8.93 -3.09
C LYS A 62 10.09 -8.05 -4.30
N SER A 63 8.99 -7.29 -4.30
CA SER A 63 8.64 -6.38 -5.39
C SER A 63 9.23 -4.99 -5.22
N HIS A 64 9.67 -4.62 -4.01
CA HIS A 64 10.07 -3.28 -3.59
C HIS A 64 8.97 -2.22 -3.76
N THR A 65 7.70 -2.67 -3.68
CA THR A 65 6.50 -1.84 -3.84
C THR A 65 5.48 -2.19 -2.77
N PRO A 66 4.44 -1.36 -2.53
CA PRO A 66 3.29 -1.81 -1.75
C PRO A 66 2.58 -2.97 -2.47
N LEU A 67 2.02 -3.91 -1.72
CA LEU A 67 1.00 -4.86 -2.18
C LEU A 67 -0.36 -4.22 -2.15
N TYR A 68 -0.61 -3.44 -1.11
CA TYR A 68 -1.74 -2.52 -1.02
C TYR A 68 -1.44 -1.37 -0.04
N VAL A 69 -2.21 -0.30 -0.21
CA VAL A 69 -2.25 0.85 0.69
C VAL A 69 -3.70 1.08 1.09
N ALA A 70 -3.94 1.24 2.39
CA ALA A 70 -5.27 1.46 2.96
C ALA A 70 -5.39 2.88 3.53
N GLU A 71 -6.51 3.54 3.24
CA GLU A 71 -6.87 4.88 3.70
C GLU A 71 -8.29 4.87 4.28
N LYS A 72 -8.53 5.73 5.26
CA LYS A 72 -9.86 6.07 5.74
C LYS A 72 -10.12 7.55 5.48
N LEU A 73 -11.06 7.83 4.62
CA LEU A 73 -11.41 9.18 4.18
C LEU A 73 -12.82 9.55 4.63
N ASN A 74 -13.03 10.81 4.90
CA ASN A 74 -14.36 11.39 5.09
C ASN A 74 -14.41 12.80 4.49
N ARG A 75 -15.59 13.43 4.56
CA ARG A 75 -15.77 14.76 4.00
C ARG A 75 -14.78 15.77 4.56
N ASP A 76 -14.56 15.77 5.86
CA ASP A 76 -13.73 16.77 6.53
C ASP A 76 -12.26 16.59 6.19
N SER A 77 -11.75 15.33 6.16
CA SER A 77 -10.39 15.04 5.75
C SER A 77 -10.11 15.48 4.29
N VAL A 78 -11.05 15.20 3.36
CA VAL A 78 -10.89 15.59 1.95
C VAL A 78 -10.97 17.12 1.76
N ILE A 79 -11.70 17.83 2.62
CA ILE A 79 -11.72 19.30 2.60
C ILE A 79 -10.40 19.85 3.14
N ALA A 80 -9.94 19.38 4.29
CA ALA A 80 -8.69 19.79 4.91
C ALA A 80 -7.45 19.50 4.03
N ALA A 81 -7.48 18.40 3.25
CA ALA A 81 -6.40 18.05 2.33
C ALA A 81 -6.11 19.12 1.27
N LYS A 82 -7.09 20.00 0.95
CA LYS A 82 -6.91 21.07 -0.05
C LYS A 82 -5.98 22.18 0.41
N ASP A 83 -5.83 22.35 1.72
CA ASP A 83 -5.04 23.41 2.33
C ASP A 83 -3.56 23.02 2.49
N ASN A 84 -3.20 21.76 2.22
CA ASN A 84 -1.84 21.26 2.33
C ASN A 84 -1.05 21.43 1.03
N GLU A 85 0.07 22.14 1.10
CA GLU A 85 0.98 22.32 -0.02
C GLU A 85 1.71 21.02 -0.36
N ARG A 86 1.74 20.67 -1.65
CA ARG A 86 2.41 19.47 -2.15
C ARG A 86 3.92 19.60 -2.09
N THR A 87 4.62 18.72 -1.36
CA THR A 87 6.07 18.81 -1.14
C THR A 87 6.93 18.31 -2.30
N ASN A 88 6.47 17.32 -3.07
CA ASN A 88 7.19 16.64 -4.16
C ASN A 88 8.57 16.04 -3.73
N ARG A 89 8.79 15.80 -2.44
CA ARG A 89 10.05 15.30 -1.89
C ARG A 89 9.96 13.80 -1.64
N PHE A 90 10.20 13.01 -2.68
CA PHE A 90 10.26 11.56 -2.56
C PHE A 90 11.48 11.10 -1.77
N PHE A 91 11.32 10.02 -1.00
CA PHE A 91 12.39 9.42 -0.19
C PHE A 91 12.22 7.92 -0.05
N ALA A 92 13.35 7.20 0.09
CA ALA A 92 13.34 5.78 0.45
C ALA A 92 12.97 5.61 1.93
N ASP A 93 12.10 4.67 2.26
CA ASP A 93 11.65 4.47 3.64
C ASP A 93 12.72 3.75 4.46
N ALA A 94 13.31 4.46 5.42
CA ALA A 94 14.40 3.92 6.23
C ALA A 94 13.96 2.81 7.21
N ARG A 95 12.66 2.63 7.44
CA ARG A 95 12.11 1.51 8.24
C ARG A 95 12.22 0.17 7.51
N LEU A 96 12.36 0.20 6.19
CA LEU A 96 12.57 -0.98 5.37
C LEU A 96 14.08 -1.28 5.24
N PRO A 97 14.49 -2.56 5.31
CA PRO A 97 15.85 -2.95 4.96
C PRO A 97 16.24 -2.45 3.57
N GLN A 98 17.48 -2.00 3.41
CA GLN A 98 17.97 -1.46 2.13
C GLN A 98 17.75 -2.42 0.95
N LYS A 99 17.93 -3.72 1.16
CA LYS A 99 17.71 -4.75 0.15
C LYS A 99 16.24 -5.06 -0.18
N GLU A 100 15.30 -4.45 0.54
CA GLU A 100 13.86 -4.71 0.41
C GLU A 100 13.07 -3.44 0.03
N ARG A 101 13.73 -2.31 -0.24
CA ARG A 101 13.09 -1.05 -0.57
C ARG A 101 13.54 -0.51 -1.93
N ALA A 102 12.68 0.26 -2.57
CA ALA A 102 13.05 1.08 -3.72
C ALA A 102 13.89 2.28 -3.28
N GLU A 103 14.79 2.71 -4.15
CA GLU A 103 15.59 3.92 -4.01
C GLU A 103 15.24 4.92 -5.13
N LEU A 104 15.53 6.20 -4.93
CA LEU A 104 15.22 7.24 -5.93
C LEU A 104 15.88 6.97 -7.28
N GLY A 105 17.07 6.36 -7.25
CA GLY A 105 17.81 6.00 -8.45
C GLY A 105 17.12 4.98 -9.34
N ASP A 106 16.24 4.13 -8.78
CA ASP A 106 15.53 3.11 -9.56
C ASP A 106 14.54 3.72 -10.56
N TYR A 107 13.99 4.87 -10.23
CA TYR A 107 13.03 5.59 -11.07
C TYR A 107 13.68 6.55 -12.07
N LYS A 108 14.97 6.85 -11.87
CA LYS A 108 15.69 7.78 -12.78
C LYS A 108 15.81 7.14 -14.15
N ASP A 109 15.41 7.90 -15.17
CA ASP A 109 15.47 7.49 -16.58
C ASP A 109 14.78 6.15 -16.90
N SER A 110 13.87 5.68 -16.02
CA SER A 110 13.14 4.43 -16.17
C SER A 110 12.01 4.48 -17.19
N GLY A 111 11.57 5.66 -17.60
CA GLY A 111 10.37 5.85 -18.42
C GLY A 111 9.05 5.83 -17.61
N TYR A 112 9.09 5.54 -16.31
CA TYR A 112 7.94 5.49 -15.42
C TYR A 112 7.90 6.68 -14.46
N ASP A 113 6.70 7.14 -14.14
CA ASP A 113 6.46 8.05 -13.04
C ASP A 113 6.50 7.31 -11.70
N ARG A 114 6.74 8.07 -10.63
CA ARG A 114 6.52 7.63 -9.24
C ARG A 114 5.03 7.77 -8.92
N GLY A 115 4.24 6.71 -9.19
CA GLY A 115 2.80 6.67 -9.01
C GLY A 115 2.41 6.40 -7.55
N HIS A 116 1.59 7.29 -6.96
CA HIS A 116 1.10 7.14 -5.59
C HIS A 116 -0.04 6.12 -5.52
N MET A 117 -0.03 5.31 -4.46
CA MET A 117 -1.19 4.47 -4.10
C MET A 117 -2.13 5.22 -3.15
N ALA A 118 -1.64 5.79 -2.04
CA ALA A 118 -2.32 6.83 -1.29
C ALA A 118 -1.93 8.21 -1.87
N PRO A 119 -2.85 8.93 -2.53
CA PRO A 119 -2.51 10.16 -3.23
C PRO A 119 -2.16 11.31 -2.28
N ALA A 120 -1.19 12.14 -2.63
CA ALA A 120 -0.88 13.35 -1.88
C ALA A 120 -2.11 14.27 -1.69
N GLY A 121 -3.04 14.26 -2.65
CA GLY A 121 -4.28 15.04 -2.55
C GLY A 121 -5.32 14.53 -1.55
N ASP A 122 -5.07 13.41 -0.86
CA ASP A 122 -5.93 12.84 0.19
C ASP A 122 -5.38 13.13 1.59
N MET A 123 -4.19 13.74 1.70
CA MET A 123 -3.49 14.00 2.95
C MET A 123 -3.97 15.28 3.62
N ASP A 124 -4.64 15.15 4.77
CA ASP A 124 -5.25 16.26 5.52
C ASP A 124 -4.30 16.95 6.50
N THR A 125 -3.06 16.45 6.62
CA THR A 125 -2.01 17.05 7.44
C THR A 125 -0.71 17.25 6.65
N ALA A 126 0.12 18.21 7.07
CA ALA A 126 1.44 18.43 6.48
C ALA A 126 2.37 17.20 6.65
N GLU A 127 2.24 16.50 7.78
CA GLU A 127 2.98 15.26 8.03
C GLU A 127 2.54 14.16 7.07
N GLY A 128 1.24 13.88 6.97
CA GLY A 128 0.69 12.90 6.01
C GLY A 128 1.07 13.24 4.57
N MET A 129 1.03 14.53 4.20
CA MET A 129 1.50 15.02 2.91
C MET A 129 2.97 14.63 2.68
N ALA A 130 3.87 14.92 3.62
CA ALA A 130 5.27 14.56 3.50
C ALA A 130 5.48 13.04 3.41
N GLN A 131 4.77 12.28 4.26
CA GLN A 131 4.84 10.82 4.32
C GLN A 131 4.32 10.16 3.04
N SER A 132 3.35 10.75 2.34
CA SER A 132 2.81 10.19 1.10
C SER A 132 3.86 10.02 0.00
N PHE A 133 4.97 10.77 0.08
CA PHE A 133 6.12 10.69 -0.83
C PHE A 133 7.15 9.61 -0.47
N SER A 134 6.91 8.79 0.59
CA SER A 134 7.68 7.58 0.84
C SER A 134 7.58 6.63 -0.35
N LEU A 135 8.72 6.11 -0.84
CA LEU A 135 8.74 5.12 -1.92
C LEU A 135 8.03 3.81 -1.54
N ALA A 136 7.77 3.57 -0.24
CA ALA A 136 6.90 2.47 0.20
C ALA A 136 5.42 2.61 -0.24
N ASN A 137 4.99 3.84 -0.59
CA ASN A 137 3.66 4.16 -1.11
C ASN A 137 3.61 4.24 -2.65
N ILE A 138 4.71 3.96 -3.33
CA ILE A 138 4.92 4.30 -4.74
C ILE A 138 5.12 3.04 -5.59
N VAL A 139 4.58 3.08 -6.82
CA VAL A 139 4.84 2.07 -7.86
C VAL A 139 5.34 2.75 -9.14
N PRO A 140 6.10 2.02 -10.00
CA PRO A 140 6.37 2.47 -11.35
C PRO A 140 5.06 2.55 -12.15
N GLN A 141 4.66 3.74 -12.57
CA GLN A 141 3.39 3.97 -13.26
C GLN A 141 3.61 4.65 -14.60
N ALA A 142 2.93 4.18 -15.65
CA ALA A 142 2.99 4.77 -16.99
C ALA A 142 2.57 6.25 -16.92
N PRO A 143 3.34 7.20 -17.51
CA PRO A 143 3.16 8.63 -17.26
C PRO A 143 1.78 9.17 -17.63
N GLN A 144 1.22 8.78 -18.79
CA GLN A 144 -0.11 9.26 -19.18
C GLN A 144 -1.22 8.63 -18.32
N ASN A 145 -1.04 7.34 -17.92
CA ASN A 145 -1.93 6.72 -16.95
C ASN A 145 -1.94 7.51 -15.65
N ASN A 146 -0.77 7.70 -15.03
CA ASN A 146 -0.61 8.41 -13.75
C ASN A 146 -1.22 9.82 -13.80
N ARG A 147 -0.81 10.63 -14.80
CA ARG A 147 -1.13 12.05 -14.86
C ARG A 147 -2.56 12.35 -15.34
N LYS A 148 -3.25 11.41 -15.99
CA LYS A 148 -4.58 11.64 -16.57
C LYS A 148 -5.63 10.65 -16.05
N ALA A 149 -5.57 9.38 -16.45
CA ALA A 149 -6.60 8.41 -16.15
C ALA A 149 -6.68 8.13 -14.64
N TRP A 150 -5.56 7.84 -14.00
CA TRP A 150 -5.49 7.57 -12.57
C TRP A 150 -5.84 8.81 -11.74
N ALA A 151 -5.28 9.97 -12.05
CA ALA A 151 -5.63 11.23 -11.40
C ALA A 151 -7.14 11.56 -11.49
N SER A 152 -7.81 11.15 -12.58
CA SER A 152 -9.25 11.31 -12.73
C SER A 152 -10.04 10.37 -11.82
N ILE A 153 -9.58 9.11 -11.63
CA ILE A 153 -10.15 8.14 -10.68
C ILE A 153 -10.03 8.68 -9.25
N GLU A 154 -8.85 9.16 -8.87
CA GLU A 154 -8.60 9.76 -7.54
C GLU A 154 -9.52 10.96 -7.29
N LYS A 155 -9.63 11.87 -8.26
CA LYS A 155 -10.55 13.02 -8.17
C LYS A 155 -12.01 12.60 -8.05
N ALA A 156 -12.43 11.56 -8.78
CA ALA A 156 -13.79 11.02 -8.67
C ALA A 156 -14.03 10.38 -7.31
N THR A 157 -13.05 9.67 -6.74
CA THR A 157 -13.13 9.11 -5.38
C THR A 157 -13.31 10.21 -4.34
N ARG A 158 -12.47 11.25 -4.34
CA ARG A 158 -12.62 12.41 -3.43
C ARG A 158 -13.99 13.08 -3.58
N LYS A 159 -14.47 13.26 -4.83
CA LYS A 159 -15.82 13.82 -5.07
C LYS A 159 -16.92 12.93 -4.51
N TYR A 160 -16.76 11.62 -4.50
CA TYR A 160 -17.69 10.71 -3.83
C TYR A 160 -17.64 10.90 -2.32
N VAL A 161 -16.44 10.84 -1.72
CA VAL A 161 -16.22 10.99 -0.28
C VAL A 161 -16.85 12.27 0.29
N THR A 162 -16.76 13.40 -0.43
CA THR A 162 -17.38 14.66 0.02
C THR A 162 -18.90 14.62 0.10
N ARG A 163 -19.56 13.60 -0.46
CA ARG A 163 -21.02 13.39 -0.44
C ARG A 163 -21.46 12.20 0.38
N ALA A 164 -20.52 11.36 0.81
CA ALA A 164 -20.79 10.23 1.67
C ALA A 164 -21.21 10.70 3.08
N SER A 165 -22.05 9.91 3.75
CA SER A 165 -22.59 10.24 5.07
C SER A 165 -21.64 9.90 6.22
N GLY A 166 -20.53 9.20 5.94
CA GLY A 166 -19.57 8.75 6.96
C GLY A 166 -18.22 8.40 6.37
N ASP A 167 -17.49 7.51 7.04
CA ASP A 167 -16.18 7.08 6.60
C ASP A 167 -16.25 6.19 5.35
N VAL A 168 -15.36 6.48 4.41
CA VAL A 168 -15.11 5.71 3.19
C VAL A 168 -13.72 5.11 3.28
N TYR A 169 -13.63 3.81 3.16
CA TYR A 169 -12.35 3.10 3.16
C TYR A 169 -11.89 2.90 1.72
N VAL A 170 -10.63 3.23 1.47
CA VAL A 170 -10.03 3.10 0.14
C VAL A 170 -8.82 2.19 0.23
N ILE A 171 -8.80 1.13 -0.58
CA ILE A 171 -7.63 0.25 -0.70
C ILE A 171 -7.14 0.27 -2.13
N THR A 172 -5.90 0.67 -2.31
CA THR A 172 -5.26 0.85 -3.61
C THR A 172 -4.06 -0.07 -3.72
N GLY A 173 -3.88 -0.72 -4.85
CA GLY A 173 -2.71 -1.57 -5.02
C GLY A 173 -2.37 -1.90 -6.47
N PRO A 174 -1.12 -2.39 -6.66
CA PRO A 174 -0.67 -2.95 -7.93
C PRO A 174 -1.10 -4.41 -8.09
N VAL A 175 -1.19 -4.85 -9.33
CA VAL A 175 -1.31 -6.27 -9.70
C VAL A 175 -0.24 -6.58 -10.73
N PHE A 176 0.53 -7.62 -10.44
CA PHE A 176 1.67 -8.03 -11.26
C PHE A 176 1.32 -9.22 -12.14
N ASP A 177 1.96 -9.30 -13.31
CA ASP A 177 1.90 -10.44 -14.19
C ASP A 177 2.93 -11.50 -13.77
N SER A 178 2.80 -12.72 -14.27
CA SER A 178 3.78 -13.80 -14.08
C SER A 178 5.16 -13.45 -14.69
N ASN A 179 5.18 -12.67 -15.75
CA ASN A 179 6.39 -12.15 -16.40
C ASN A 179 6.58 -10.68 -16.05
N VAL A 180 7.06 -10.40 -14.83
CA VAL A 180 7.16 -9.05 -14.28
C VAL A 180 8.32 -8.29 -14.92
N GLU A 181 8.02 -7.13 -15.53
CA GLU A 181 9.00 -6.11 -15.87
C GLU A 181 9.56 -5.44 -14.60
N THR A 182 10.82 -5.01 -14.60
CA THR A 182 11.45 -4.35 -13.46
C THR A 182 12.23 -3.11 -13.88
N ILE A 183 12.33 -2.11 -12.98
CA ILE A 183 13.14 -0.92 -13.18
C ILE A 183 14.26 -0.82 -12.14
N GLY A 184 15.30 -0.09 -12.48
CA GLY A 184 16.42 0.24 -11.62
C GLY A 184 17.30 -0.92 -11.20
N SER A 185 18.32 -0.61 -10.40
CA SER A 185 19.29 -1.59 -9.89
C SER A 185 18.67 -2.54 -8.85
N ASN A 186 17.67 -2.08 -8.11
CA ASN A 186 16.97 -2.88 -7.10
C ASN A 186 15.85 -3.75 -7.68
N LYS A 187 15.63 -3.72 -9.03
CA LYS A 187 14.60 -4.54 -9.68
C LYS A 187 13.20 -4.30 -9.13
N VAL A 188 12.83 -3.03 -9.00
CA VAL A 188 11.48 -2.64 -8.57
C VAL A 188 10.46 -3.12 -9.60
N TRP A 189 9.44 -3.86 -9.17
CA TRP A 189 8.46 -4.47 -10.05
C TRP A 189 7.52 -3.42 -10.65
N VAL A 190 7.28 -3.53 -11.97
CA VAL A 190 6.32 -2.70 -12.70
C VAL A 190 4.96 -3.43 -12.69
N PRO A 191 3.90 -2.83 -12.13
CA PRO A 191 2.59 -3.45 -12.13
C PRO A 191 1.99 -3.49 -13.54
N LYS A 192 1.30 -4.61 -13.86
CA LYS A 192 0.50 -4.75 -15.09
C LYS A 192 -0.82 -4.00 -14.99
N TYR A 193 -1.45 -4.06 -13.81
CA TYR A 193 -2.70 -3.36 -13.52
C TYR A 193 -2.61 -2.64 -12.18
N LEU A 194 -3.47 -1.64 -12.02
CA LEU A 194 -3.73 -0.95 -10.77
C LEU A 194 -5.20 -1.11 -10.42
N PHE A 195 -5.48 -1.25 -9.12
CA PHE A 195 -6.85 -1.20 -8.62
C PHE A 195 -7.00 -0.12 -7.55
N LYS A 196 -8.22 0.43 -7.44
CA LYS A 196 -8.64 1.28 -6.33
C LYS A 196 -10.02 0.83 -5.88
N LEU A 197 -10.05 0.09 -4.77
CA LEU A 197 -11.27 -0.32 -4.07
C LEU A 197 -11.78 0.86 -3.24
N VAL A 198 -13.07 1.13 -3.33
CA VAL A 198 -13.77 2.12 -2.52
C VAL A 198 -14.90 1.43 -1.78
N TYR A 199 -14.93 1.53 -0.46
CA TYR A 199 -15.99 0.99 0.39
C TYR A 199 -16.61 2.10 1.24
N ASP A 200 -17.85 2.44 0.93
CA ASP A 200 -18.69 3.30 1.76
C ASP A 200 -19.39 2.44 2.81
N LYS A 201 -18.88 2.51 4.05
CA LYS A 201 -19.42 1.73 5.17
C LYS A 201 -20.86 2.12 5.51
N SER A 202 -21.19 3.41 5.40
CA SER A 202 -22.53 3.92 5.73
C SER A 202 -23.59 3.43 4.76
N ALA A 203 -23.24 3.33 3.47
CA ALA A 203 -24.12 2.82 2.42
C ALA A 203 -24.00 1.31 2.21
N ASN A 204 -23.08 0.63 2.92
CA ASN A 204 -22.67 -0.76 2.71
C ASN A 204 -22.43 -1.07 1.22
N LYS A 205 -21.66 -0.21 0.55
CA LYS A 205 -21.43 -0.27 -0.89
C LYS A 205 -19.95 -0.31 -1.21
N ALA A 206 -19.53 -1.32 -1.98
CA ALA A 206 -18.17 -1.46 -2.45
C ALA A 206 -18.10 -1.59 -3.98
N TRP A 207 -17.07 -0.99 -4.58
CA TRP A 207 -16.72 -1.13 -5.99
C TRP A 207 -15.23 -0.89 -6.17
N ALA A 208 -14.65 -1.35 -7.27
CA ALA A 208 -13.27 -1.06 -7.58
C ALA A 208 -13.08 -0.50 -8.99
N HIS A 209 -12.17 0.46 -9.13
CA HIS A 209 -11.59 0.80 -10.41
C HIS A 209 -10.46 -0.18 -10.70
N TRP A 210 -10.41 -0.64 -11.94
CA TRP A 210 -9.37 -1.53 -12.45
C TRP A 210 -8.85 -0.97 -13.76
N ILE A 211 -7.55 -0.73 -13.87
CA ILE A 211 -6.97 -0.11 -15.05
C ILE A 211 -5.61 -0.73 -15.38
N GLU A 212 -5.33 -0.91 -16.65
CA GLU A 212 -4.00 -1.30 -17.11
C GLU A 212 -3.00 -0.17 -16.87
N ASN A 213 -1.78 -0.52 -16.44
CA ASN A 213 -0.70 0.44 -16.25
C ASN A 213 0.00 0.75 -17.58
N ALA A 214 -0.70 1.42 -18.46
CA ALA A 214 -0.24 1.78 -19.80
C ALA A 214 -0.67 3.21 -20.18
N ASP A 215 0.10 3.89 -21.00
CA ASP A 215 -0.19 5.26 -21.43
C ASP A 215 -1.50 5.38 -22.23
N ALA A 216 -1.84 4.35 -22.99
CA ALA A 216 -3.07 4.31 -23.76
C ALA A 216 -4.30 3.83 -22.97
N ALA A 217 -4.12 3.48 -21.68
CA ALA A 217 -5.19 2.93 -20.86
C ALA A 217 -6.33 3.92 -20.67
N LYS A 218 -7.56 3.42 -20.77
CA LYS A 218 -8.79 4.20 -20.59
C LYS A 218 -9.50 3.75 -19.32
N ILE A 219 -10.18 4.70 -18.68
CA ILE A 219 -11.00 4.41 -17.49
C ILE A 219 -12.21 3.59 -17.96
N GLY A 220 -12.31 2.36 -17.46
CA GLY A 220 -13.46 1.49 -17.63
C GLY A 220 -14.57 1.76 -16.60
N LYS A 221 -15.67 1.03 -16.74
CA LYS A 221 -16.68 0.97 -15.65
C LYS A 221 -16.05 0.32 -14.42
N PRO A 222 -16.42 0.77 -13.20
CA PRO A 222 -16.02 0.07 -12.00
C PRO A 222 -16.49 -1.39 -12.01
N ILE A 223 -15.67 -2.28 -11.47
CA ILE A 223 -15.98 -3.69 -11.26
C ILE A 223 -16.57 -3.90 -9.86
N SER A 224 -17.23 -5.03 -9.65
CA SER A 224 -17.75 -5.41 -8.33
C SER A 224 -16.62 -5.80 -7.36
N TYR A 225 -16.92 -5.78 -6.06
CA TYR A 225 -15.98 -6.26 -5.04
C TYR A 225 -15.62 -7.75 -5.26
N ALA A 226 -16.61 -8.59 -5.54
CA ALA A 226 -16.38 -10.01 -5.82
C ALA A 226 -15.46 -10.24 -7.02
N GLU A 227 -15.60 -9.44 -8.08
CA GLU A 227 -14.70 -9.49 -9.24
C GLU A 227 -13.27 -9.05 -8.87
N LEU A 228 -13.12 -8.03 -8.01
CA LEU A 228 -11.80 -7.63 -7.52
C LEU A 228 -11.12 -8.77 -6.74
N VAL A 229 -11.85 -9.41 -5.81
CA VAL A 229 -11.36 -10.55 -5.03
C VAL A 229 -10.95 -11.70 -5.97
N GLN A 230 -11.76 -12.02 -6.97
CA GLN A 230 -11.45 -13.06 -7.96
C GLN A 230 -10.16 -12.73 -8.75
N ARG A 231 -9.97 -11.47 -9.14
CA ARG A 231 -8.80 -11.04 -9.93
C ARG A 231 -7.51 -10.96 -9.12
N THR A 232 -7.61 -10.62 -7.83
CA THR A 232 -6.45 -10.39 -6.96
C THR A 232 -6.11 -11.58 -6.08
N GLY A 233 -7.07 -12.45 -5.82
CA GLY A 233 -6.96 -13.51 -4.80
C GLY A 233 -6.93 -12.97 -3.36
N MET A 234 -7.26 -11.68 -3.15
CA MET A 234 -7.20 -11.02 -1.84
C MET A 234 -8.58 -10.58 -1.39
N ASP A 235 -8.97 -10.98 -0.17
CA ASP A 235 -10.16 -10.47 0.51
C ASP A 235 -9.80 -9.23 1.34
N PHE A 236 -10.16 -8.06 0.84
CA PHE A 236 -9.85 -6.77 1.46
C PHE A 236 -10.84 -6.34 2.55
N ILE A 237 -12.05 -6.89 2.53
CA ILE A 237 -13.12 -6.52 3.46
C ILE A 237 -13.88 -7.80 3.83
N PRO A 238 -13.31 -8.65 4.72
CA PRO A 238 -13.87 -9.96 5.04
C PRO A 238 -15.35 -9.93 5.45
N ALA A 239 -15.78 -8.85 6.12
CA ALA A 239 -17.18 -8.69 6.53
C ALA A 239 -18.19 -8.49 5.38
N LEU A 240 -17.74 -8.24 4.13
CA LEU A 240 -18.66 -8.09 2.98
C LEU A 240 -19.00 -9.41 2.27
N ILE A 241 -18.26 -10.47 2.54
CA ILE A 241 -18.45 -11.79 1.89
C ILE A 241 -19.36 -12.71 2.72
N ASN A 242 -19.68 -12.33 3.96
CA ASN A 242 -20.54 -13.09 4.89
C ASN A 242 -22.00 -12.65 4.81
#